data_5b8d78afdbde2957493c60d5adad6f07
#
_entry.id   5b8d78afdbde2957493c60d5adad6f07
#
_cell.length_a   1.000
_cell.length_b   1.000
_cell.length_c   1.000
_cell.angle_alpha   90.00
_cell.angle_beta   90.00
_cell.angle_gamma   90.00
#
_symmetry.space_group_name_H-M   'P 1'
#
loop_
_entity.id
_entity.type
_entity.pdbx_description
1 polymer ?
#
loop_
_entity_poly.entity_id
_entity_poly.type
_entity_poly.pdbx_seq_one_letter_code
_entity_poly.pdbx_strand_id
1 'polypeptide(L)'
;LLMLAALGALLFTTARPTATITLPQSQRTIILAIDVSGSMRAEDVKPNRLVAAQEAAKTFVQDLPREVRVGVVSFAGTAAVVQAPTTSRDDVIAAIDRFQLQRGTATGSGIVLSLATLFPDHGIEIQHITGQRKFPGGPIGGKADEKKEPFTPVPPGSYTSAAVIMLTDGQRTTGPDPIDAAKMAAERGVRVYTVGVGTTNGEIIGFEGWSMRVRLDEETLKNVATMTLGEYFYAGTAEDLKKVYQSLSSRMVVERKETELTALFAGLGALLALLSAGLSVWWFGRVA
;
A
#
# COMPACT_ATOMS: atom_id res chain seq x y z
N LEU A 1 -0.13 -22.08 48.39
CA LEU A 1 -0.32 -22.48 46.99
C LEU A 1 -0.56 -21.25 46.09
N LEU A 2 -1.52 -20.34 46.39
CA LEU A 2 -1.80 -19.15 45.59
C LEU A 2 -0.59 -18.22 45.46
N MET A 3 0.17 -18.02 46.56
CA MET A 3 1.37 -17.19 46.55
C MET A 3 2.50 -17.80 45.68
N LEU A 4 2.65 -19.13 45.68
CA LEU A 4 3.58 -19.81 44.83
C LEU A 4 3.18 -19.70 43.34
N ALA A 5 1.88 -19.77 43.03
CA ALA A 5 1.37 -19.57 41.69
C ALA A 5 1.59 -18.11 41.20
N ALA A 6 1.36 -17.11 42.09
CA ALA A 6 1.65 -15.71 41.82
C ALA A 6 3.14 -15.48 41.52
N LEU A 7 4.03 -16.04 42.34
CA LEU A 7 5.48 -15.96 42.16
C LEU A 7 5.90 -16.63 40.84
N GLY A 8 5.33 -17.81 40.51
CA GLY A 8 5.58 -18.51 39.27
C GLY A 8 5.16 -17.69 38.04
N ALA A 9 3.97 -17.05 38.09
CA ALA A 9 3.50 -16.17 37.03
C ALA A 9 4.41 -14.95 36.85
N LEU A 10 4.85 -14.34 37.94
CA LEU A 10 5.77 -13.19 37.90
C LEU A 10 7.16 -13.59 37.39
N LEU A 11 7.68 -14.73 37.76
CA LEU A 11 8.95 -15.25 37.23
C LEU A 11 8.84 -15.57 35.73
N PHE A 12 7.67 -16.05 35.28
CA PHE A 12 7.46 -16.32 33.86
C PHE A 12 7.47 -15.03 33.01
N THR A 13 7.16 -13.87 33.59
CA THR A 13 7.26 -12.58 32.88
C THR A 13 8.70 -12.22 32.51
N THR A 14 9.70 -12.68 33.26
CA THR A 14 11.11 -12.42 32.98
C THR A 14 11.60 -13.14 31.72
N ALA A 15 10.93 -14.22 31.31
CA ALA A 15 11.21 -14.95 30.08
C ALA A 15 10.67 -14.24 28.83
N ARG A 16 9.96 -13.09 28.97
CA ARG A 16 9.32 -12.34 27.88
C ARG A 16 8.58 -13.24 26.89
N PRO A 17 7.56 -13.99 27.34
CA PRO A 17 6.83 -14.86 26.45
C PRO A 17 6.19 -14.05 25.33
N THR A 18 6.53 -14.39 24.08
CA THR A 18 5.92 -13.84 22.88
C THR A 18 4.92 -14.85 22.32
N ALA A 19 3.77 -14.39 21.87
CA ALA A 19 2.85 -15.18 21.10
C ALA A 19 2.55 -14.47 19.79
N THR A 20 2.48 -15.23 18.72
CA THR A 20 1.97 -14.75 17.44
C THR A 20 0.44 -14.66 17.53
N ILE A 21 -0.05 -13.47 17.88
CA ILE A 21 -1.48 -13.21 17.85
C ILE A 21 -1.80 -12.62 16.48
N THR A 22 -2.63 -13.32 15.71
CA THR A 22 -3.26 -12.75 14.53
C THR A 22 -4.38 -11.83 15.00
N LEU A 23 -4.04 -10.58 15.31
CA LEU A 23 -5.06 -9.57 15.52
C LEU A 23 -5.72 -9.30 14.17
N PRO A 24 -7.06 -9.22 14.09
CA PRO A 24 -7.71 -8.67 12.92
C PRO A 24 -7.21 -7.24 12.77
N GLN A 25 -6.25 -7.04 11.86
CA GLN A 25 -5.71 -5.71 11.62
C GLN A 25 -6.80 -4.81 11.03
N SER A 26 -6.88 -3.61 11.58
CA SER A 26 -7.63 -2.49 11.02
C SER A 26 -7.49 -2.46 9.50
N GLN A 27 -8.61 -2.35 8.82
CA GLN A 27 -8.82 -2.42 7.38
C GLN A 27 -7.61 -1.96 6.57
N ARG A 28 -6.87 -2.91 6.00
CA ARG A 28 -5.77 -2.59 5.09
C ARG A 28 -6.33 -1.96 3.83
N THR A 29 -5.66 -0.93 3.34
CA THR A 29 -6.02 -0.28 2.08
C THR A 29 -4.91 -0.51 1.06
N ILE A 30 -5.26 -1.01 -0.11
CA ILE A 30 -4.34 -1.18 -1.24
C ILE A 30 -4.77 -0.23 -2.34
N ILE A 31 -3.85 0.56 -2.87
CA ILE A 31 -4.08 1.33 -4.08
C ILE A 31 -3.38 0.64 -5.24
N LEU A 32 -4.16 0.25 -6.24
CA LEU A 32 -3.66 -0.22 -7.52
C LEU A 32 -3.45 0.99 -8.43
N ALA A 33 -2.20 1.38 -8.66
CA ALA A 33 -1.82 2.42 -9.61
C ALA A 33 -1.44 1.76 -10.93
N ILE A 34 -2.28 1.88 -11.94
CA ILE A 34 -2.12 1.17 -13.21
C ILE A 34 -1.84 2.17 -14.33
N ASP A 35 -0.78 1.90 -15.08
CA ASP A 35 -0.39 2.63 -16.26
C ASP A 35 -1.37 2.33 -17.40
N VAL A 36 -1.95 3.40 -17.96
CA VAL A 36 -2.81 3.33 -19.14
C VAL A 36 -2.23 4.14 -20.32
N SER A 37 -0.92 4.33 -20.33
CA SER A 37 -0.21 5.06 -21.37
C SER A 37 -0.18 4.31 -22.70
N GLY A 38 0.19 5.00 -23.77
CA GLY A 38 0.26 4.44 -25.11
C GLY A 38 1.21 3.24 -25.25
N SER A 39 2.27 3.16 -24.41
CA SER A 39 3.21 2.03 -24.38
C SER A 39 2.57 0.72 -23.91
N MET A 40 1.47 0.79 -23.15
CA MET A 40 0.71 -0.38 -22.72
C MET A 40 -0.07 -1.06 -23.85
N ARG A 41 -0.03 -0.51 -25.07
CA ARG A 41 -0.51 -1.18 -26.29
C ARG A 41 0.42 -2.28 -26.77
N ALA A 42 1.69 -2.28 -26.35
CA ALA A 42 2.69 -3.25 -26.78
C ALA A 42 2.21 -4.69 -26.56
N GLU A 43 2.57 -5.57 -27.49
CA GLU A 43 2.15 -6.98 -27.51
C GLU A 43 3.26 -7.95 -27.10
N ASP A 44 4.34 -7.43 -26.56
CA ASP A 44 5.41 -8.26 -25.97
C ASP A 44 4.90 -9.06 -24.73
N VAL A 45 3.83 -8.58 -24.09
CA VAL A 45 3.02 -9.33 -23.12
C VAL A 45 1.64 -9.56 -23.76
N LYS A 46 1.31 -10.80 -24.08
CA LYS A 46 0.06 -11.13 -24.81
C LYS A 46 -1.19 -11.06 -23.91
N PRO A 47 -2.36 -10.62 -24.45
CA PRO A 47 -2.60 -10.12 -25.80
C PRO A 47 -2.01 -8.73 -26.06
N ASN A 48 -1.94 -7.86 -25.07
CA ASN A 48 -1.16 -6.64 -24.95
C ASN A 48 -0.96 -6.34 -23.45
N ARG A 49 -0.03 -5.44 -23.13
CA ARG A 49 0.32 -5.12 -21.73
C ARG A 49 -0.89 -4.67 -20.91
N LEU A 50 -1.77 -3.82 -21.47
CA LEU A 50 -2.94 -3.31 -20.74
C LEU A 50 -3.94 -4.41 -20.42
N VAL A 51 -4.31 -5.24 -21.40
CA VAL A 51 -5.26 -6.34 -21.17
C VAL A 51 -4.70 -7.36 -20.19
N ALA A 52 -3.42 -7.72 -20.31
CA ALA A 52 -2.76 -8.60 -19.35
C ALA A 52 -2.77 -8.01 -17.93
N ALA A 53 -2.53 -6.70 -17.80
CA ALA A 53 -2.59 -5.96 -16.55
C ALA A 53 -4.00 -5.98 -15.94
N GLN A 54 -5.04 -5.72 -16.76
CA GLN A 54 -6.43 -5.75 -16.29
C GLN A 54 -6.82 -7.13 -15.77
N GLU A 55 -6.53 -8.20 -16.51
CA GLU A 55 -6.87 -9.57 -16.11
C GLU A 55 -6.16 -9.99 -14.81
N ALA A 56 -4.86 -9.68 -14.72
CA ALA A 56 -4.08 -9.99 -13.53
C ALA A 56 -4.55 -9.17 -12.31
N ALA A 57 -4.86 -7.88 -12.49
CA ALA A 57 -5.38 -7.02 -11.42
C ALA A 57 -6.77 -7.50 -10.95
N LYS A 58 -7.65 -7.92 -11.85
CA LYS A 58 -8.96 -8.48 -11.49
C LYS A 58 -8.81 -9.76 -10.66
N THR A 59 -7.95 -10.67 -11.09
CA THR A 59 -7.65 -11.90 -10.34
C THR A 59 -7.13 -11.57 -8.95
N PHE A 60 -6.18 -10.64 -8.84
CA PHE A 60 -5.64 -10.18 -7.56
C PHE A 60 -6.73 -9.64 -6.63
N VAL A 61 -7.60 -8.78 -7.14
CA VAL A 61 -8.72 -8.20 -6.37
C VAL A 61 -9.66 -9.28 -5.85
N GLN A 62 -9.91 -10.33 -6.64
CA GLN A 62 -10.76 -11.47 -6.24
C GLN A 62 -10.10 -12.33 -5.16
N ASP A 63 -8.77 -12.50 -5.22
CA ASP A 63 -8.00 -13.33 -4.28
C ASP A 63 -7.75 -12.63 -2.93
N LEU A 64 -7.98 -11.30 -2.83
CA LEU A 64 -7.79 -10.57 -1.58
C LEU A 64 -8.89 -10.86 -0.54
N PRO A 65 -8.54 -10.89 0.77
CA PRO A 65 -9.53 -10.98 1.85
C PRO A 65 -10.57 -9.86 1.76
N ARG A 66 -11.81 -10.15 2.15
CA ARG A 66 -12.94 -9.21 2.01
C ARG A 66 -12.77 -7.92 2.80
N GLU A 67 -12.01 -7.95 3.88
CA GLU A 67 -11.73 -6.82 4.77
C GLU A 67 -10.77 -5.79 4.16
N VAL A 68 -10.01 -6.19 3.13
CA VAL A 68 -9.06 -5.29 2.46
C VAL A 68 -9.82 -4.33 1.55
N ARG A 69 -9.60 -3.04 1.73
CA ARG A 69 -10.13 -1.99 0.84
C ARG A 69 -9.19 -1.84 -0.36
N VAL A 70 -9.76 -1.76 -1.54
CA VAL A 70 -8.99 -1.56 -2.77
C VAL A 70 -9.43 -0.28 -3.45
N GLY A 71 -8.50 0.62 -3.72
CA GLY A 71 -8.68 1.78 -4.58
C GLY A 71 -7.95 1.59 -5.90
N VAL A 72 -8.40 2.27 -6.94
CA VAL A 72 -7.79 2.21 -8.27
C VAL A 72 -7.45 3.60 -8.75
N VAL A 73 -6.20 3.80 -9.10
CA VAL A 73 -5.65 4.99 -9.74
C VAL A 73 -5.17 4.61 -11.12
N SER A 74 -5.63 5.28 -12.16
CA SER A 74 -5.03 5.18 -13.50
C SER A 74 -4.11 6.38 -13.73
N PHE A 75 -3.02 6.15 -14.44
CA PHE A 75 -2.14 7.24 -14.84
C PHE A 75 -1.62 7.06 -16.27
N ALA A 76 -1.53 8.17 -16.95
CA ALA A 76 -0.93 8.33 -18.27
C ALA A 76 -0.31 9.74 -18.33
N GLY A 77 -0.68 10.62 -19.23
CA GLY A 77 -0.26 12.03 -19.21
C GLY A 77 -0.63 12.78 -17.91
N THR A 78 -1.69 12.34 -17.25
CA THR A 78 -2.16 12.77 -15.92
C THR A 78 -2.56 11.55 -15.10
N ALA A 79 -2.81 11.73 -13.80
CA ALA A 79 -3.34 10.67 -12.96
C ALA A 79 -4.78 10.98 -12.53
N ALA A 80 -5.61 9.93 -12.39
CA ALA A 80 -7.00 10.03 -11.96
C ALA A 80 -7.37 8.88 -10.99
N VAL A 81 -8.15 9.19 -9.96
CA VAL A 81 -8.78 8.17 -9.12
C VAL A 81 -9.98 7.62 -9.89
N VAL A 82 -9.90 6.37 -10.32
CA VAL A 82 -10.97 5.68 -11.05
C VAL A 82 -11.96 5.05 -10.08
N GLN A 83 -11.44 4.54 -8.95
CA GLN A 83 -12.24 3.99 -7.87
C GLN A 83 -11.62 4.38 -6.52
N ALA A 84 -12.39 5.08 -5.70
CA ALA A 84 -12.00 5.33 -4.31
C ALA A 84 -11.93 4.00 -3.51
N PRO A 85 -11.08 3.92 -2.46
CA PRO A 85 -10.92 2.69 -1.69
C PRO A 85 -12.25 2.12 -1.16
N THR A 86 -12.61 0.93 -1.62
CA THR A 86 -13.85 0.21 -1.28
C THR A 86 -13.59 -1.26 -0.99
N THR A 87 -14.51 -1.92 -0.29
CA THR A 87 -14.53 -3.38 -0.11
C THR A 87 -15.36 -4.08 -1.18
N SER A 88 -16.13 -3.32 -2.01
CA SER A 88 -16.92 -3.85 -3.14
C SER A 88 -15.98 -4.27 -4.27
N ARG A 89 -15.80 -5.58 -4.45
CA ARG A 89 -14.96 -6.14 -5.52
C ARG A 89 -15.53 -5.84 -6.90
N ASP A 90 -16.84 -5.85 -7.03
CA ASP A 90 -17.53 -5.60 -8.30
C ASP A 90 -17.26 -4.17 -8.80
N ASP A 91 -17.29 -3.17 -7.91
CA ASP A 91 -16.99 -1.78 -8.26
C ASP A 91 -15.53 -1.63 -8.72
N VAL A 92 -14.60 -2.31 -8.03
CA VAL A 92 -13.16 -2.29 -8.39
C VAL A 92 -12.94 -2.94 -9.76
N ILE A 93 -13.54 -4.11 -10.01
CA ILE A 93 -13.43 -4.83 -11.28
C ILE A 93 -14.02 -3.99 -12.40
N ALA A 94 -15.24 -3.44 -12.21
CA ALA A 94 -15.86 -2.56 -13.19
C ALA A 94 -15.04 -1.30 -13.48
N ALA A 95 -14.29 -0.78 -12.51
CA ALA A 95 -13.36 0.33 -12.70
C ALA A 95 -12.16 -0.06 -13.57
N ILE A 96 -11.58 -1.25 -13.33
CA ILE A 96 -10.47 -1.80 -14.12
C ILE A 96 -10.90 -2.07 -15.56
N ASP A 97 -12.10 -2.59 -15.79
CA ASP A 97 -12.60 -2.89 -17.14
C ASP A 97 -12.80 -1.65 -18.01
N ARG A 98 -12.98 -0.48 -17.40
CA ARG A 98 -13.17 0.81 -18.11
C ARG A 98 -11.88 1.48 -18.56
N PHE A 99 -10.71 0.90 -18.32
CA PHE A 99 -9.45 1.51 -18.73
C PHE A 99 -9.36 1.69 -20.24
N GLN A 100 -8.89 2.85 -20.62
CA GLN A 100 -8.62 3.20 -22.02
C GLN A 100 -7.23 3.80 -22.12
N LEU A 101 -6.52 3.44 -23.18
CA LEU A 101 -5.19 3.96 -23.45
C LEU A 101 -5.21 5.47 -23.68
N GLN A 102 -4.29 6.17 -23.05
CA GLN A 102 -4.12 7.61 -23.12
C GLN A 102 -2.67 7.95 -23.51
N ARG A 103 -2.44 9.21 -23.91
CA ARG A 103 -1.11 9.71 -24.27
C ARG A 103 -0.31 10.13 -23.04
N GLY A 104 1.01 9.94 -23.12
CA GLY A 104 1.95 10.34 -22.08
C GLY A 104 2.00 9.35 -20.90
N THR A 105 3.02 9.49 -20.06
CA THR A 105 3.24 8.66 -18.86
C THR A 105 3.77 9.53 -17.74
N ALA A 106 2.95 9.76 -16.71
CA ALA A 106 3.27 10.53 -15.51
C ALA A 106 3.35 9.61 -14.29
N THR A 107 4.37 8.75 -14.26
CA THR A 107 4.58 7.73 -13.22
C THR A 107 4.59 8.33 -11.81
N GLY A 108 5.28 9.47 -11.61
CA GLY A 108 5.29 10.17 -10.33
C GLY A 108 3.90 10.68 -9.92
N SER A 109 3.07 11.12 -10.89
CA SER A 109 1.68 11.52 -10.61
C SER A 109 0.84 10.36 -10.08
N GLY A 110 1.06 9.14 -10.61
CA GLY A 110 0.41 7.93 -10.13
C GLY A 110 0.70 7.66 -8.65
N ILE A 111 1.97 7.80 -8.23
CA ILE A 111 2.38 7.65 -6.82
C ILE A 111 1.75 8.74 -5.96
N VAL A 112 1.90 10.01 -6.33
CA VAL A 112 1.41 11.13 -5.51
C VAL A 112 -0.11 11.12 -5.38
N LEU A 113 -0.85 10.80 -6.45
CA LEU A 113 -2.31 10.69 -6.36
C LEU A 113 -2.74 9.48 -5.51
N SER A 114 -1.97 8.38 -5.54
CA SER A 114 -2.19 7.24 -4.65
C SER A 114 -2.02 7.64 -3.18
N LEU A 115 -0.98 8.44 -2.86
CA LEU A 115 -0.77 8.98 -1.52
C LEU A 115 -1.89 9.94 -1.10
N ALA A 116 -2.32 10.82 -2.00
CA ALA A 116 -3.44 11.74 -1.73
C ALA A 116 -4.76 10.98 -1.48
N THR A 117 -4.94 9.84 -2.14
CA THR A 117 -6.11 8.96 -1.94
C THR A 117 -6.04 8.25 -0.57
N LEU A 118 -4.83 7.90 -0.11
CA LEU A 118 -4.63 7.30 1.22
C LEU A 118 -4.73 8.31 2.36
N PHE A 119 -4.32 9.54 2.12
CA PHE A 119 -4.23 10.61 3.12
C PHE A 119 -4.97 11.87 2.67
N PRO A 120 -6.29 11.85 2.58
CA PRO A 120 -7.07 12.99 2.08
C PRO A 120 -6.88 14.26 2.93
N ASP A 121 -6.64 14.10 4.23
CA ASP A 121 -6.52 15.21 5.19
C ASP A 121 -5.12 15.84 5.23
N HIS A 122 -4.10 15.18 4.66
CA HIS A 122 -2.69 15.66 4.71
C HIS A 122 -2.35 16.71 3.66
N GLY A 123 -3.32 17.18 2.90
CA GLY A 123 -3.17 18.33 2.00
C GLY A 123 -2.07 18.19 0.96
N ILE A 124 -1.89 16.97 0.41
CA ILE A 124 -0.97 16.75 -0.70
C ILE A 124 -1.44 17.62 -1.88
N GLU A 125 -0.56 18.53 -2.35
CA GLU A 125 -0.92 19.43 -3.46
C GLU A 125 -1.07 18.65 -4.77
N ILE A 126 -2.30 18.33 -5.11
CA ILE A 126 -2.66 17.58 -6.33
C ILE A 126 -2.60 18.49 -7.58
N GLN A 127 -2.65 19.79 -7.41
CA GLN A 127 -2.82 20.76 -8.50
C GLN A 127 -1.74 20.70 -9.58
N HIS A 128 -0.49 20.42 -9.18
CA HIS A 128 0.62 20.23 -10.12
C HIS A 128 0.63 18.87 -10.82
N ILE A 129 -0.20 17.94 -10.37
CA ILE A 129 -0.17 16.52 -10.72
C ILE A 129 -1.28 16.15 -11.68
N THR A 130 -2.46 16.79 -11.53
CA THR A 130 -3.65 16.55 -12.37
C THR A 130 -3.69 17.42 -13.61
N GLY A 131 -2.70 18.30 -13.83
CA GLY A 131 -2.71 19.24 -14.93
C GLY A 131 -3.79 20.35 -14.81
N GLN A 132 -4.51 20.37 -13.72
CA GLN A 132 -5.50 21.43 -13.46
C GLN A 132 -4.77 22.72 -13.11
N ARG A 133 -4.76 23.67 -14.04
CA ARG A 133 -4.31 25.04 -13.76
C ARG A 133 -5.23 25.65 -12.70
N LYS A 134 -4.65 26.28 -11.68
CA LYS A 134 -5.41 27.20 -10.81
C LYS A 134 -6.10 28.23 -11.71
N PHE A 135 -7.43 28.13 -11.85
CA PHE A 135 -8.18 29.28 -12.32
C PHE A 135 -8.05 30.36 -11.24
N PRO A 136 -7.69 31.62 -11.59
CA PRO A 136 -7.57 32.70 -10.60
C PRO A 136 -8.92 33.19 -10.06
N GLY A 137 -9.93 32.35 -10.05
CA GLY A 137 -11.24 32.56 -9.46
C GLY A 137 -11.54 31.41 -8.54
N GLY A 138 -11.13 31.47 -7.27
CA GLY A 138 -11.60 30.55 -6.25
C GLY A 138 -13.11 30.63 -6.07
N PRO A 139 -13.80 29.56 -5.65
CA PRO A 139 -15.23 29.60 -5.37
C PRO A 139 -15.50 30.68 -4.33
N ILE A 140 -16.38 31.63 -4.67
CA ILE A 140 -16.86 32.64 -3.75
C ILE A 140 -17.60 31.91 -2.62
N GLY A 141 -17.00 31.82 -1.43
CA GLY A 141 -17.58 31.13 -0.25
C GLY A 141 -16.83 29.90 0.27
N GLY A 142 -15.65 29.58 -0.26
CA GLY A 142 -14.79 28.54 0.32
C GLY A 142 -14.31 28.95 1.71
N LYS A 143 -14.55 28.12 2.74
CA LYS A 143 -13.96 28.27 4.06
C LYS A 143 -12.46 28.48 3.93
N ALA A 144 -11.95 29.52 4.58
CA ALA A 144 -10.53 29.81 4.68
C ALA A 144 -9.77 28.57 5.14
N ASP A 145 -8.55 28.39 4.59
CA ASP A 145 -7.60 27.32 4.89
C ASP A 145 -7.70 26.87 6.36
N GLU A 146 -8.28 25.69 6.59
CA GLU A 146 -8.07 24.98 7.84
C GLU A 146 -6.56 24.79 7.96
N LYS A 147 -5.98 25.22 9.08
CA LYS A 147 -4.56 25.05 9.38
C LYS A 147 -4.23 23.56 9.26
N LYS A 148 -3.64 23.19 8.12
CA LYS A 148 -3.12 21.85 7.91
C LYS A 148 -2.05 21.62 8.96
N GLU A 149 -2.18 20.56 9.74
CA GLU A 149 -1.13 20.18 10.69
C GLU A 149 0.19 19.96 9.95
N PRO A 150 1.32 20.45 10.50
CA PRO A 150 2.61 20.26 9.86
C PRO A 150 2.89 18.75 9.76
N PHE A 151 3.12 18.30 8.53
CA PHE A 151 3.47 16.91 8.26
C PHE A 151 4.81 16.55 8.92
N THR A 152 4.82 15.52 9.75
CA THR A 152 6.04 14.99 10.39
C THR A 152 6.44 13.71 9.67
N PRO A 153 7.63 13.65 9.04
CA PRO A 153 8.11 12.45 8.39
C PRO A 153 8.23 11.28 9.35
N VAL A 154 7.86 10.08 8.89
CA VAL A 154 7.97 8.83 9.64
C VAL A 154 8.96 7.91 8.95
N PRO A 155 9.50 6.88 9.65
CA PRO A 155 10.42 5.93 9.01
C PRO A 155 9.79 5.24 7.79
N PRO A 156 10.55 5.04 6.70
CA PRO A 156 10.06 4.34 5.51
C PRO A 156 9.46 2.96 5.87
N GLY A 157 8.37 2.59 5.22
CA GLY A 157 7.70 1.30 5.41
C GLY A 157 7.00 1.11 6.76
N SER A 158 6.95 2.14 7.63
CA SER A 158 6.33 2.06 8.95
C SER A 158 4.80 2.05 8.91
N TYR A 159 4.19 2.57 7.86
CA TYR A 159 2.74 2.59 7.70
C TYR A 159 2.23 1.27 7.10
N THR A 160 1.93 0.30 7.96
CA THR A 160 1.56 -1.06 7.56
C THR A 160 0.09 -1.21 7.15
N SER A 161 -0.74 -0.20 7.43
CA SER A 161 -2.18 -0.22 7.13
C SER A 161 -2.51 0.08 5.66
N ALA A 162 -1.54 0.52 4.86
CA ALA A 162 -1.73 0.70 3.43
C ALA A 162 -0.48 0.41 2.62
N ALA A 163 -0.69 0.11 1.33
CA ALA A 163 0.37 -0.04 0.35
C ALA A 163 -0.11 0.43 -1.03
N VAL A 164 0.84 0.83 -1.87
CA VAL A 164 0.61 1.12 -3.28
C VAL A 164 1.24 0.01 -4.10
N ILE A 165 0.50 -0.53 -5.06
CA ILE A 165 1.01 -1.46 -6.08
C ILE A 165 0.95 -0.73 -7.41
N MET A 166 2.10 -0.40 -7.96
CA MET A 166 2.22 0.32 -9.22
C MET A 166 2.62 -0.62 -10.33
N LEU A 167 1.83 -0.64 -11.41
CA LEU A 167 2.07 -1.43 -12.61
C LEU A 167 2.31 -0.50 -13.79
N THR A 168 3.51 -0.59 -14.40
CA THR A 168 3.94 0.30 -15.48
C THR A 168 5.15 -0.30 -16.21
N ASP A 169 5.50 0.24 -17.37
CA ASP A 169 6.80 -0.01 -18.01
C ASP A 169 7.90 0.95 -17.49
N GLY A 170 7.57 1.87 -16.61
CA GLY A 170 8.51 2.76 -15.93
C GLY A 170 8.93 3.99 -16.72
N GLN A 171 8.67 4.05 -18.02
CA GLN A 171 9.09 5.18 -18.87
C GLN A 171 8.27 6.44 -18.59
N ARG A 172 8.90 7.44 -17.96
CA ARG A 172 8.28 8.74 -17.72
C ARG A 172 8.44 9.64 -18.95
N THR A 173 7.36 10.26 -19.37
CA THR A 173 7.35 11.30 -20.43
C THR A 173 6.91 12.65 -19.91
N THR A 174 6.18 12.71 -18.80
CA THR A 174 5.63 13.94 -18.21
C THR A 174 5.43 13.79 -16.70
N GLY A 175 4.99 14.84 -16.03
CA GLY A 175 4.68 14.86 -14.60
C GLY A 175 5.92 14.92 -13.70
N PRO A 176 5.73 14.85 -12.37
CA PRO A 176 6.80 14.86 -11.39
C PRO A 176 7.73 13.66 -11.51
N ASP A 177 8.93 13.81 -10.96
CA ASP A 177 9.91 12.72 -10.95
C ASP A 177 9.41 11.56 -10.07
N PRO A 178 9.45 10.30 -10.56
CA PRO A 178 9.06 9.13 -9.77
C PRO A 178 9.88 8.97 -8.50
N ILE A 179 11.15 9.39 -8.51
CA ILE A 179 12.03 9.32 -7.34
C ILE A 179 11.60 10.33 -6.28
N ASP A 180 11.22 11.55 -6.68
CA ASP A 180 10.71 12.54 -5.71
C ASP A 180 9.35 12.12 -5.16
N ALA A 181 8.49 11.53 -5.98
CA ALA A 181 7.24 10.93 -5.52
C ALA A 181 7.47 9.75 -4.55
N ALA A 182 8.50 8.93 -4.80
CA ALA A 182 8.90 7.84 -3.91
C ALA A 182 9.42 8.35 -2.56
N LYS A 183 10.19 9.47 -2.54
CA LYS A 183 10.58 10.13 -1.29
C LYS A 183 9.36 10.55 -0.48
N MET A 184 8.36 11.15 -1.12
CA MET A 184 7.10 11.52 -0.46
C MET A 184 6.36 10.32 0.13
N ALA A 185 6.40 9.16 -0.55
CA ALA A 185 5.82 7.92 -0.04
C ALA A 185 6.62 7.37 1.16
N ALA A 186 7.95 7.37 1.05
CA ALA A 186 8.86 6.93 2.11
C ALA A 186 8.70 7.77 3.39
N GLU A 187 8.65 9.10 3.27
CA GLU A 187 8.42 10.02 4.40
C GLU A 187 7.07 9.77 5.10
N ARG A 188 6.07 9.23 4.38
CA ARG A 188 4.76 8.84 4.94
C ARG A 188 4.71 7.39 5.39
N GLY A 189 5.84 6.69 5.31
CA GLY A 189 5.97 5.28 5.69
C GLY A 189 5.25 4.30 4.76
N VAL A 190 4.74 4.76 3.61
CA VAL A 190 3.98 3.91 2.67
C VAL A 190 4.93 3.12 1.79
N ARG A 191 4.72 1.81 1.70
CA ARG A 191 5.45 0.95 0.77
C ARG A 191 4.85 1.04 -0.62
N VAL A 192 5.71 1.21 -1.62
CA VAL A 192 5.33 1.17 -3.04
C VAL A 192 5.94 -0.08 -3.66
N TYR A 193 5.09 -1.03 -3.99
CA TYR A 193 5.48 -2.21 -4.76
C TYR A 193 5.39 -1.87 -6.24
N THR A 194 6.45 -2.13 -6.99
CA THR A 194 6.49 -1.81 -8.40
C THR A 194 6.50 -3.10 -9.23
N VAL A 195 5.63 -3.16 -10.22
CA VAL A 195 5.50 -4.27 -11.15
C VAL A 195 5.86 -3.77 -12.55
N GLY A 196 7.03 -4.15 -13.03
CA GLY A 196 7.52 -3.80 -14.36
C GLY A 196 6.93 -4.72 -15.41
N VAL A 197 6.16 -4.16 -16.34
CA VAL A 197 5.51 -4.92 -17.45
C VAL A 197 6.17 -4.62 -18.78
N GLY A 198 6.54 -5.67 -19.50
CA GLY A 198 7.20 -5.59 -20.79
C GLY A 198 8.59 -6.16 -20.79
N THR A 199 9.30 -5.97 -21.88
CA THR A 199 10.67 -6.50 -22.07
C THR A 199 11.71 -5.39 -22.05
N THR A 200 12.91 -5.69 -21.55
CA THR A 200 14.06 -4.77 -21.55
C THR A 200 14.57 -4.49 -22.98
N ASN A 201 14.43 -5.45 -23.88
CA ASN A 201 14.74 -5.25 -25.30
C ASN A 201 13.76 -4.30 -25.98
N GLY A 202 12.55 -4.19 -25.43
CA GLY A 202 11.48 -3.36 -25.90
C GLY A 202 10.84 -3.83 -27.21
N GLU A 203 9.68 -3.27 -27.48
CA GLU A 203 8.92 -3.50 -28.71
C GLU A 203 8.76 -2.19 -29.49
N ILE A 204 8.64 -2.28 -30.81
CA ILE A 204 8.35 -1.13 -31.66
C ILE A 204 6.84 -1.08 -31.88
N ILE A 205 6.20 -0.07 -31.31
CA ILE A 205 4.78 0.17 -31.53
C ILE A 205 4.56 1.25 -32.58
N GLY A 206 3.60 1.01 -33.49
CA GLY A 206 3.13 2.02 -34.44
C GLY A 206 2.05 2.91 -33.79
N PHE A 207 2.19 4.21 -33.97
CA PHE A 207 1.21 5.18 -33.48
C PHE A 207 1.01 6.29 -34.51
N GLU A 208 -0.17 6.34 -35.16
CA GLU A 208 -0.57 7.41 -36.08
C GLU A 208 0.51 7.79 -37.14
N GLY A 209 1.17 6.80 -37.72
CA GLY A 209 2.22 7.00 -38.74
C GLY A 209 3.64 7.17 -38.18
N TRP A 210 3.82 7.12 -36.87
CA TRP A 210 5.11 7.13 -36.20
C TRP A 210 5.38 5.77 -35.55
N SER A 211 6.63 5.37 -35.51
CA SER A 211 7.06 4.17 -34.77
C SER A 211 7.91 4.59 -33.59
N MET A 212 7.60 4.06 -32.42
CA MET A 212 8.34 4.32 -31.18
C MET A 212 8.74 3.00 -30.54
N ARG A 213 10.00 2.92 -30.10
CA ARG A 213 10.44 1.77 -29.30
C ARG A 213 10.08 2.03 -27.84
N VAL A 214 9.28 1.13 -27.26
CA VAL A 214 8.91 1.13 -25.86
C VAL A 214 9.61 -0.02 -25.14
N ARG A 215 10.33 0.28 -24.08
CA ARG A 215 11.09 -0.70 -23.30
C ARG A 215 10.82 -0.50 -21.81
N LEU A 216 11.06 -1.55 -21.04
CA LEU A 216 10.93 -1.48 -19.59
C LEU A 216 12.11 -0.69 -18.97
N ASP A 217 11.79 0.29 -18.12
CA ASP A 217 12.76 1.01 -17.29
C ASP A 217 12.79 0.41 -15.88
N GLU A 218 13.54 -0.68 -15.75
CA GLU A 218 13.66 -1.40 -14.47
C GLU A 218 14.38 -0.59 -13.40
N GLU A 219 15.35 0.24 -13.79
CA GLU A 219 16.18 0.98 -12.85
C GLU A 219 15.35 1.94 -12.02
N THR A 220 14.52 2.74 -12.68
CA THR A 220 13.59 3.65 -12.01
C THR A 220 12.64 2.90 -11.08
N LEU A 221 12.06 1.78 -11.53
CA LEU A 221 11.11 1.00 -10.73
C LEU A 221 11.76 0.35 -9.51
N LYS A 222 12.97 -0.18 -9.65
CA LYS A 222 13.76 -0.73 -8.53
C LYS A 222 14.10 0.34 -7.50
N ASN A 223 14.47 1.53 -7.95
CA ASN A 223 14.79 2.66 -7.07
C ASN A 223 13.56 3.10 -6.27
N VAL A 224 12.39 3.25 -6.91
CA VAL A 224 11.12 3.57 -6.24
C VAL A 224 10.78 2.54 -5.16
N ALA A 225 10.84 1.24 -5.50
CA ALA A 225 10.57 0.16 -4.54
C ALA A 225 11.54 0.18 -3.37
N THR A 226 12.85 0.26 -3.63
CA THR A 226 13.90 0.25 -2.60
C THR A 226 13.76 1.41 -1.62
N MET A 227 13.51 2.64 -2.13
CA MET A 227 13.38 3.84 -1.29
C MET A 227 12.20 3.78 -0.34
N THR A 228 11.13 3.08 -0.73
CA THR A 228 9.90 2.95 0.07
C THR A 228 9.84 1.67 0.89
N LEU A 229 10.91 0.85 0.90
CA LEU A 229 10.95 -0.50 1.47
C LEU A 229 9.83 -1.41 0.91
N GLY A 230 9.45 -1.16 -0.34
CA GLY A 230 8.65 -2.07 -1.16
C GLY A 230 9.55 -3.09 -1.87
N GLU A 231 9.00 -3.74 -2.90
CA GLU A 231 9.73 -4.72 -3.71
C GLU A 231 9.40 -4.52 -5.18
N TYR A 232 10.40 -4.71 -6.04
CA TYR A 232 10.24 -4.71 -7.49
C TYR A 232 9.97 -6.12 -8.00
N PHE A 233 9.00 -6.25 -8.88
CA PHE A 233 8.66 -7.49 -9.58
C PHE A 233 8.74 -7.28 -11.07
N TYR A 234 9.30 -8.26 -11.76
CA TYR A 234 9.32 -8.31 -13.21
C TYR A 234 8.21 -9.21 -13.75
N ALA A 235 7.49 -8.75 -14.77
CA ALA A 235 6.46 -9.51 -15.45
C ALA A 235 6.64 -9.39 -16.97
N GLY A 236 7.39 -10.33 -17.54
CA GLY A 236 7.60 -10.43 -18.98
C GLY A 236 6.49 -11.17 -19.72
N THR A 237 5.62 -11.87 -18.99
CA THR A 237 4.45 -12.58 -19.51
C THR A 237 3.21 -12.35 -18.67
N ALA A 238 2.03 -12.63 -19.21
CA ALA A 238 0.77 -12.55 -18.46
C ALA A 238 0.75 -13.52 -17.26
N GLU A 239 1.41 -14.69 -17.39
CA GLU A 239 1.54 -15.68 -16.33
C GLU A 239 2.45 -15.18 -15.20
N ASP A 240 3.56 -14.52 -15.55
CA ASP A 240 4.43 -13.91 -14.54
C ASP A 240 3.68 -12.82 -13.76
N LEU A 241 2.90 -12.00 -14.44
CA LEU A 241 2.08 -10.98 -13.82
C LEU A 241 1.08 -11.59 -12.82
N LYS A 242 0.44 -12.69 -13.19
CA LYS A 242 -0.45 -13.41 -12.28
C LYS A 242 0.27 -13.97 -11.06
N LYS A 243 1.46 -14.56 -11.23
CA LYS A 243 2.31 -15.06 -10.12
C LYS A 243 2.74 -13.94 -9.19
N VAL A 244 3.12 -12.78 -9.74
CA VAL A 244 3.49 -11.59 -8.95
C VAL A 244 2.33 -11.16 -8.06
N TYR A 245 1.13 -11.03 -8.61
CA TYR A 245 -0.04 -10.67 -7.82
C TYR A 245 -0.41 -11.71 -6.76
N GLN A 246 -0.29 -13.00 -7.04
CA GLN A 246 -0.48 -14.07 -6.04
C GLN A 246 0.55 -13.97 -4.90
N SER A 247 1.81 -13.69 -5.22
CA SER A 247 2.85 -13.44 -4.22
C SER A 247 2.54 -12.22 -3.35
N LEU A 248 2.07 -11.13 -3.97
CA LEU A 248 1.68 -9.91 -3.26
C LEU A 248 0.47 -10.15 -2.34
N SER A 249 -0.55 -10.87 -2.79
CA SER A 249 -1.73 -11.18 -1.96
C SER A 249 -1.34 -11.97 -0.72
N SER A 250 -0.48 -12.99 -0.87
CA SER A 250 0.01 -13.79 0.26
C SER A 250 0.76 -12.96 1.29
N ARG A 251 1.61 -12.04 0.85
CA ARG A 251 2.39 -11.15 1.74
C ARG A 251 1.53 -10.12 2.45
N MET A 252 0.51 -9.61 1.77
CA MET A 252 -0.43 -8.64 2.35
C MET A 252 -1.34 -9.26 3.43
N VAL A 253 -1.58 -10.57 3.37
CA VAL A 253 -2.43 -11.30 4.34
C VAL A 253 -1.66 -11.70 5.60
N VAL A 254 -0.34 -11.93 5.53
CA VAL A 254 0.46 -12.56 6.59
C VAL A 254 1.46 -11.58 7.22
N GLU A 255 1.00 -10.53 7.87
CA GLU A 255 1.85 -9.85 8.84
C GLU A 255 1.55 -10.39 10.24
N ARG A 256 2.38 -11.35 10.69
CA ARG A 256 2.36 -11.88 12.05
C ARG A 256 2.97 -10.83 12.98
N LYS A 257 2.16 -10.18 13.77
CA LYS A 257 2.67 -9.30 14.82
C LYS A 257 2.99 -10.15 16.05
N GLU A 258 4.26 -10.26 16.38
CA GLU A 258 4.67 -10.81 17.68
C GLU A 258 4.24 -9.83 18.77
N THR A 259 3.32 -10.25 19.61
CA THR A 259 2.85 -9.44 20.74
C THR A 259 3.43 -10.05 22.01
N GLU A 260 4.07 -9.22 22.83
CA GLU A 260 4.58 -9.64 24.12
C GLU A 260 3.41 -9.88 25.09
N LEU A 261 3.32 -11.10 25.61
CA LEU A 261 2.31 -11.49 26.62
C LEU A 261 2.73 -11.13 28.04
N THR A 262 3.88 -10.51 28.20
CA THR A 262 4.47 -10.15 29.51
C THR A 262 3.48 -9.39 30.40
N ALA A 263 2.73 -8.43 29.84
CA ALA A 263 1.75 -7.64 30.57
C ALA A 263 0.58 -8.48 31.12
N LEU A 264 0.14 -9.50 30.37
CA LEU A 264 -0.94 -10.42 30.82
C LEU A 264 -0.49 -11.29 31.98
N PHE A 265 0.72 -11.86 31.91
CA PHE A 265 1.27 -12.68 33.00
C PHE A 265 1.60 -11.83 34.23
N ALA A 266 2.08 -10.58 34.06
CA ALA A 266 2.29 -9.65 35.17
C ALA A 266 0.98 -9.29 35.87
N GLY A 267 -0.08 -8.98 35.09
CA GLY A 267 -1.40 -8.72 35.62
C GLY A 267 -2.01 -9.90 36.39
N LEU A 268 -1.88 -11.10 35.82
CA LEU A 268 -2.33 -12.34 36.49
C LEU A 268 -1.57 -12.58 37.78
N GLY A 269 -0.24 -12.44 37.78
CA GLY A 269 0.59 -12.58 38.96
C GLY A 269 0.22 -11.59 40.07
N ALA A 270 0.03 -10.33 39.72
CA ALA A 270 -0.41 -9.30 40.66
C ALA A 270 -1.80 -9.60 41.25
N LEU A 271 -2.76 -10.03 40.45
CA LEU A 271 -4.10 -10.40 40.90
C LEU A 271 -4.08 -11.60 41.86
N LEU A 272 -3.29 -12.63 41.56
CA LEU A 272 -3.12 -13.79 42.43
C LEU A 272 -2.45 -13.41 43.78
N ALA A 273 -1.48 -12.50 43.75
CA ALA A 273 -0.83 -12.00 44.95
C ALA A 273 -1.81 -11.22 45.83
N LEU A 274 -2.64 -10.33 45.27
CA LEU A 274 -3.68 -9.60 45.99
C LEU A 274 -4.73 -10.54 46.57
N LEU A 275 -5.17 -11.53 45.83
CA LEU A 275 -6.12 -12.54 46.34
C LEU A 275 -5.52 -13.37 47.50
N SER A 276 -4.25 -13.76 47.36
CA SER A 276 -3.53 -14.49 48.41
C SER A 276 -3.41 -13.67 49.69
N ALA A 277 -3.06 -12.38 49.57
CA ALA A 277 -2.99 -11.45 50.71
C ALA A 277 -4.36 -11.24 51.37
N GLY A 278 -5.41 -11.02 50.55
CA GLY A 278 -6.79 -10.85 51.06
C GLY A 278 -7.30 -12.08 51.81
N LEU A 279 -7.09 -13.28 51.26
CA LEU A 279 -7.46 -14.55 51.94
C LEU A 279 -6.65 -14.80 53.22
N SER A 280 -5.38 -14.42 53.24
CA SER A 280 -4.54 -14.53 54.42
C SER A 280 -5.01 -13.62 55.55
N VAL A 281 -5.38 -12.38 55.24
CA VAL A 281 -5.95 -11.44 56.25
C VAL A 281 -7.30 -11.95 56.73
N TRP A 282 -8.14 -12.44 55.84
CA TRP A 282 -9.49 -12.90 56.21
C TRP A 282 -9.46 -14.18 57.06
N TRP A 283 -8.55 -15.13 56.76
CA TRP A 283 -8.53 -16.42 57.45
C TRP A 283 -7.62 -16.45 58.69
N PHE A 284 -6.54 -15.72 58.69
CA PHE A 284 -5.54 -15.75 59.77
C PHE A 284 -5.38 -14.41 60.51
N GLY A 285 -6.07 -13.35 60.07
CA GLY A 285 -5.91 -12.00 60.64
C GLY A 285 -4.48 -11.45 60.51
N ARG A 286 -3.67 -12.00 59.58
CA ARG A 286 -2.27 -11.60 59.32
C ARG A 286 -2.03 -11.44 57.86
N VAL A 287 -1.27 -10.40 57.50
CA VAL A 287 -0.69 -10.28 56.15
C VAL A 287 0.54 -11.17 56.14
N ALA A 288 0.58 -12.12 55.17
CA ALA A 288 1.70 -13.00 54.96
C ALA A 288 2.79 -12.33 54.12
#